data_e8610f04bfb163f49f697bef2f449f48
#
_entry.id   e8610f04bfb163f49f697bef2f449f48
#
_cell.length_a   1.000
_cell.length_b   1.000
_cell.length_c   1.000
_cell.angle_alpha   90.00
_cell.angle_beta   90.00
_cell.angle_gamma   90.00
#
_symmetry.space_group_name_H-M   'P 1'
#
loop_
_entity.id
_entity.type
_entity.pdbx_description
1 polymer ?
#
loop_
_entity_poly.entity_id
_entity_poly.type
_entity_poly.pdbx_seq_one_letter_code
_entity_poly.pdbx_strand_id
1 'polypeptide(L)'
;MRYQGGKHRTAKELIPIITKNRRPDQVYVEPFCGGLNTVIQVSNPRIANDFHSDLIAMYKKLQQGWVPPMYINEDEYRHIEKFGEPHLKGFVGHAFSFGAKYFGTFARGIRGRKENWKGHYESITLRGKESWGGVMKMVPLIEGVAFHNVSYEQLRIPPRSLIYCDPPYKGTVGYGNSFNHNLFYDWCRLQKAKGHDIFISEYQMPKDFKCVWSKTIQVSSTVHGKGKATEKLFTL
;
A
#
# COMPACT_ATOMS: atom_id res chain seq x y z
N MET A 1 3.99 3.20 7.17
CA MET A 1 2.72 2.81 7.86
C MET A 1 2.47 1.32 7.68
N ARG A 2 1.83 0.63 8.63
CA ARG A 2 1.34 -0.74 8.39
C ARG A 2 0.18 -0.69 7.40
N TYR A 3 0.20 -1.55 6.41
CA TYR A 3 -0.83 -1.66 5.38
C TYR A 3 -0.98 -3.14 4.99
N GLN A 4 -2.22 -3.62 4.89
CA GLN A 4 -2.49 -5.01 4.51
C GLN A 4 -2.00 -5.25 3.06
N GLY A 5 -1.23 -6.30 2.83
CA GLY A 5 -0.63 -6.58 1.52
C GLY A 5 0.60 -5.73 1.18
N GLY A 6 1.02 -4.81 2.06
CA GLY A 6 2.15 -3.92 1.78
C GLY A 6 3.48 -4.64 1.56
N LYS A 7 4.27 -4.17 0.60
CA LYS A 7 5.54 -4.75 0.11
C LYS A 7 6.76 -4.45 0.99
N HIS A 8 6.58 -4.01 2.24
CA HIS A 8 7.70 -3.57 3.06
C HIS A 8 8.83 -4.62 3.23
N ARG A 9 8.50 -5.92 3.13
CA ARG A 9 9.48 -7.03 3.26
C ARG A 9 10.27 -7.30 1.98
N THR A 10 9.69 -7.01 0.83
CA THR A 10 10.24 -7.34 -0.49
C THR A 10 10.66 -6.10 -1.27
N ALA A 11 10.18 -4.92 -0.93
CA ALA A 11 10.49 -3.66 -1.65
C ALA A 11 12.00 -3.43 -1.84
N LYS A 12 12.83 -3.72 -0.82
CA LYS A 12 14.29 -3.57 -0.92
C LYS A 12 14.93 -4.47 -1.99
N GLU A 13 14.30 -5.60 -2.33
CA GLU A 13 14.77 -6.51 -3.37
C GLU A 13 14.15 -6.15 -4.73
N LEU A 14 12.89 -5.70 -4.74
CA LEU A 14 12.15 -5.36 -5.96
C LEU A 14 12.66 -4.06 -6.59
N ILE A 15 12.88 -3.01 -5.80
CA ILE A 15 13.22 -1.68 -6.32
C ILE A 15 14.51 -1.68 -7.14
N PRO A 16 15.63 -2.31 -6.74
CA PRO A 16 16.83 -2.39 -7.56
C PRO A 16 16.59 -3.07 -8.93
N ILE A 17 15.70 -4.06 -9.00
CA ILE A 17 15.36 -4.75 -10.24
C ILE A 17 14.51 -3.84 -11.13
N ILE A 18 13.44 -3.24 -10.54
CA ILE A 18 12.51 -2.38 -11.25
C ILE A 18 13.22 -1.15 -11.82
N THR A 19 14.12 -0.53 -11.03
CA THR A 19 14.77 0.74 -11.39
C THR A 19 16.11 0.57 -12.08
N LYS A 20 16.57 -0.66 -12.35
CA LYS A 20 17.89 -0.95 -12.92
C LYS A 20 18.25 -0.09 -14.14
N ASN A 21 17.29 0.08 -15.04
CA ASN A 21 17.48 0.82 -16.30
C ASN A 21 16.68 2.14 -16.33
N ARG A 22 16.21 2.61 -15.16
CA ARG A 22 15.42 3.85 -15.08
C ARG A 22 16.32 5.05 -15.42
N ARG A 23 15.85 5.89 -16.35
CA ARG A 23 16.51 7.17 -16.66
C ARG A 23 16.16 8.22 -15.58
N PRO A 24 17.03 9.21 -15.35
CA PRO A 24 16.78 10.25 -14.32
C PRO A 24 15.48 11.05 -14.55
N ASP A 25 15.12 11.29 -15.80
CA ASP A 25 13.91 12.02 -16.24
C ASP A 25 12.66 11.14 -16.35
N GLN A 26 12.82 9.82 -16.28
CA GLN A 26 11.72 8.88 -16.42
C GLN A 26 10.81 8.90 -15.20
N VAL A 27 9.53 9.21 -15.42
CA VAL A 27 8.53 9.21 -14.34
C VAL A 27 8.28 7.79 -13.83
N TYR A 28 8.40 7.59 -12.52
CA TYR A 28 8.01 6.36 -11.85
C TYR A 28 6.53 6.44 -11.44
N VAL A 29 5.74 5.45 -11.82
CA VAL A 29 4.28 5.46 -11.64
C VAL A 29 3.82 4.20 -10.91
N GLU A 30 3.09 4.36 -9.82
CA GLU A 30 2.40 3.27 -9.13
C GLU A 30 0.87 3.48 -9.19
N PRO A 31 0.15 2.75 -10.06
CA PRO A 31 -1.31 2.81 -10.12
C PRO A 31 -2.03 2.26 -8.90
N PHE A 32 -1.35 1.45 -8.08
CA PHE A 32 -1.84 0.79 -6.86
C PHE A 32 -0.82 1.01 -5.73
N CYS A 33 -0.73 2.24 -5.21
CA CYS A 33 0.38 2.61 -4.34
C CYS A 33 0.23 2.12 -2.88
N GLY A 34 -0.99 1.79 -2.45
CA GLY A 34 -1.27 1.27 -1.11
C GLY A 34 -0.49 1.98 0.00
N GLY A 35 0.30 1.23 0.76
CA GLY A 35 1.11 1.74 1.87
C GLY A 35 2.40 2.48 1.49
N LEU A 36 2.63 2.82 0.23
CA LEU A 36 3.81 3.53 -0.33
C LEU A 36 5.16 2.85 -0.10
N ASN A 37 5.19 1.54 0.13
CA ASN A 37 6.43 0.84 0.51
C ASN A 37 7.51 0.87 -0.58
N THR A 38 7.13 1.04 -1.82
CA THR A 38 7.96 1.09 -3.03
C THR A 38 8.19 2.53 -3.48
N VAL A 39 7.15 3.35 -3.59
CA VAL A 39 7.22 4.77 -3.99
C VAL A 39 8.27 5.55 -3.20
N ILE A 40 8.34 5.36 -1.87
CA ILE A 40 9.27 6.10 -1.00
C ILE A 40 10.74 5.72 -1.16
N GLN A 41 11.04 4.65 -1.91
CA GLN A 41 12.40 4.18 -2.18
C GLN A 41 12.93 4.64 -3.56
N VAL A 42 12.10 5.31 -4.34
CA VAL A 42 12.46 5.78 -5.68
C VAL A 42 12.59 7.31 -5.67
N SER A 43 13.54 7.86 -6.41
CA SER A 43 13.69 9.30 -6.58
C SER A 43 12.62 9.91 -7.48
N ASN A 44 12.37 11.23 -7.35
CA ASN A 44 11.50 11.97 -8.25
C ASN A 44 12.04 11.96 -9.71
N PRO A 45 11.14 12.10 -10.72
CA PRO A 45 9.70 12.35 -10.62
C PRO A 45 8.87 11.08 -10.36
N ARG A 46 7.84 11.18 -9.50
CA ARG A 46 6.98 10.05 -9.10
C ARG A 46 5.49 10.40 -9.12
N ILE A 47 4.68 9.44 -9.57
CA ILE A 47 3.22 9.48 -9.50
C ILE A 47 2.77 8.28 -8.68
N ALA A 48 1.91 8.50 -7.69
CA ALA A 48 1.29 7.46 -6.88
C ALA A 48 -0.24 7.61 -6.96
N ASN A 49 -0.90 6.53 -7.29
CA ASN A 49 -2.35 6.47 -7.37
C ASN A 49 -2.88 5.31 -6.53
N ASP A 50 -4.06 5.50 -5.98
CA ASP A 50 -4.83 4.42 -5.36
C ASP A 50 -6.32 4.72 -5.49
N PHE A 51 -7.14 3.68 -5.63
CA PHE A 51 -8.59 3.83 -5.66
C PHE A 51 -9.15 4.17 -4.26
N HIS A 52 -8.40 3.93 -3.19
CA HIS A 52 -8.79 4.22 -1.83
C HIS A 52 -8.68 5.73 -1.52
N SER A 53 -9.80 6.44 -1.62
CA SER A 53 -9.87 7.91 -1.52
C SER A 53 -9.30 8.45 -0.21
N ASP A 54 -9.65 7.83 0.93
CA ASP A 54 -9.21 8.29 2.25
C ASP A 54 -7.69 8.14 2.44
N LEU A 55 -7.12 7.08 1.85
CA LEU A 55 -5.67 6.86 1.86
C LEU A 55 -4.93 7.97 1.10
N ILE A 56 -5.40 8.31 -0.10
CA ILE A 56 -4.82 9.39 -0.90
C ILE A 56 -5.05 10.76 -0.24
N ALA A 57 -6.22 10.99 0.34
CA ALA A 57 -6.47 12.22 1.12
C ALA A 57 -5.48 12.38 2.28
N MET A 58 -5.17 11.29 2.99
CA MET A 58 -4.16 11.28 4.06
C MET A 58 -2.78 11.68 3.52
N TYR A 59 -2.31 11.08 2.41
CA TYR A 59 -0.99 11.42 1.86
C TYR A 59 -0.89 12.87 1.42
N LYS A 60 -1.92 13.41 0.76
CA LYS A 60 -1.98 14.82 0.37
C LYS A 60 -1.95 15.75 1.58
N LYS A 61 -2.66 15.41 2.67
CA LYS A 61 -2.65 16.19 3.91
C LYS A 61 -1.31 16.12 4.63
N LEU A 62 -0.64 14.97 4.64
CA LEU A 62 0.71 14.83 5.18
C LEU A 62 1.72 15.71 4.43
N GLN A 63 1.64 15.81 3.09
CA GLN A 63 2.46 16.73 2.30
C GLN A 63 2.21 18.21 2.65
N GLN A 64 1.01 18.54 3.13
CA GLN A 64 0.62 19.89 3.58
C GLN A 64 1.00 20.17 5.04
N GLY A 65 1.72 19.27 5.71
CA GLY A 65 2.16 19.45 7.09
C GLY A 65 1.17 18.97 8.15
N TRP A 66 0.08 18.29 7.75
CA TRP A 66 -0.82 17.71 8.74
C TRP A 66 -0.12 16.62 9.56
N VAL A 67 -0.34 16.69 10.89
CA VAL A 67 0.17 15.69 11.84
C VAL A 67 -0.99 14.83 12.33
N PRO A 68 -0.94 13.50 12.11
CA PRO A 68 -2.02 12.62 12.54
C PRO A 68 -2.07 12.47 14.07
N PRO A 69 -3.23 12.09 14.65
CA PRO A 69 -3.34 11.84 16.09
C PRO A 69 -2.48 10.64 16.51
N MET A 70 -1.75 10.79 17.61
CA MET A 70 -0.96 9.69 18.17
C MET A 70 -1.80 8.71 18.99
N TYR A 71 -2.92 9.21 19.53
CA TYR A 71 -3.82 8.47 20.41
C TYR A 71 -5.26 8.69 19.99
N ILE A 72 -6.03 7.62 20.00
CA ILE A 72 -7.49 7.63 19.94
C ILE A 72 -8.02 6.47 20.79
N ASN A 73 -9.18 6.64 21.41
CA ASN A 73 -9.92 5.58 22.06
C ASN A 73 -10.88 4.88 21.10
N GLU A 74 -11.59 3.83 21.56
CA GLU A 74 -12.49 3.07 20.69
C GLU A 74 -13.73 3.87 20.26
N ASP A 75 -14.25 4.75 21.10
CA ASP A 75 -15.41 5.58 20.77
C ASP A 75 -15.03 6.61 19.70
N GLU A 76 -13.87 7.25 19.85
CA GLU A 76 -13.29 8.13 18.81
C GLU A 76 -13.05 7.37 17.50
N TYR A 77 -12.51 6.15 17.56
CA TYR A 77 -12.31 5.31 16.38
C TYR A 77 -13.63 5.06 15.64
N ARG A 78 -14.71 4.69 16.39
CA ARG A 78 -16.03 4.45 15.82
C ARG A 78 -16.70 5.74 15.31
N HIS A 79 -16.48 6.83 15.98
CA HIS A 79 -16.94 8.14 15.53
C HIS A 79 -16.23 8.55 14.22
N ILE A 80 -14.91 8.41 14.16
CA ILE A 80 -14.12 8.74 12.97
C ILE A 80 -14.50 7.83 11.79
N GLU A 81 -14.75 6.55 12.02
CA GLU A 81 -15.23 5.61 10.98
C GLU A 81 -16.48 6.15 10.27
N LYS A 82 -17.42 6.72 11.02
CA LYS A 82 -18.69 7.21 10.49
C LYS A 82 -18.60 8.65 9.95
N PHE A 83 -18.00 9.53 10.71
CA PHE A 83 -18.11 10.98 10.52
C PHE A 83 -16.77 11.71 10.31
N GLY A 84 -15.64 11.00 10.38
CA GLY A 84 -14.33 11.62 10.25
C GLY A 84 -14.04 12.14 8.85
N GLU A 85 -13.20 13.15 8.77
CA GLU A 85 -12.66 13.66 7.52
C GLU A 85 -11.85 12.59 6.77
N PRO A 86 -11.85 12.57 5.43
CA PRO A 86 -11.19 11.53 4.64
C PRO A 86 -9.73 11.26 5.04
N HIS A 87 -8.93 12.30 5.23
CA HIS A 87 -7.53 12.15 5.60
C HIS A 87 -7.34 11.51 6.98
N LEU A 88 -8.21 11.84 7.95
CA LEU A 88 -8.21 11.25 9.28
C LEU A 88 -8.64 9.79 9.23
N LYS A 89 -9.68 9.47 8.44
CA LYS A 89 -10.11 8.08 8.16
C LYS A 89 -8.96 7.27 7.57
N GLY A 90 -8.24 7.81 6.59
CA GLY A 90 -7.10 7.15 5.95
C GLY A 90 -6.01 6.73 6.93
N PHE A 91 -5.73 7.56 7.94
CA PHE A 91 -4.78 7.21 8.99
C PHE A 91 -5.38 6.24 10.01
N VAL A 92 -6.49 6.62 10.63
CA VAL A 92 -7.09 5.92 11.78
C VAL A 92 -7.54 4.52 11.38
N GLY A 93 -8.17 4.39 10.21
CA GLY A 93 -8.69 3.13 9.71
C GLY A 93 -7.62 2.05 9.53
N HIS A 94 -6.38 2.42 9.25
CA HIS A 94 -5.25 1.46 9.16
C HIS A 94 -4.44 1.38 10.45
N ALA A 95 -4.14 2.52 11.08
CA ALA A 95 -3.21 2.60 12.21
C ALA A 95 -3.76 1.93 13.48
N PHE A 96 -5.07 2.05 13.72
CA PHE A 96 -5.72 1.58 14.95
C PHE A 96 -6.57 0.31 14.75
N SER A 97 -6.51 -0.30 13.57
CA SER A 97 -7.21 -1.56 13.28
C SER A 97 -6.31 -2.79 13.45
N PHE A 98 -6.91 -3.88 13.91
CA PHE A 98 -6.22 -5.17 13.99
C PHE A 98 -5.78 -5.63 12.59
N GLY A 99 -4.52 -6.04 12.47
CA GLY A 99 -3.95 -6.46 11.17
C GLY A 99 -3.85 -5.36 10.11
N ALA A 100 -4.04 -4.09 10.49
CA ALA A 100 -4.10 -2.94 9.57
C ALA A 100 -5.19 -3.04 8.49
N LYS A 101 -6.24 -3.84 8.74
CA LYS A 101 -7.43 -3.93 7.90
C LYS A 101 -8.26 -2.67 8.12
N TYR A 102 -8.48 -1.91 7.04
CA TYR A 102 -9.18 -0.63 7.08
C TYR A 102 -10.54 -0.74 7.80
N PHE A 103 -10.71 0.01 8.87
CA PHE A 103 -11.85 -0.02 9.80
C PHE A 103 -12.40 -1.43 10.09
N GLY A 104 -11.48 -2.39 10.28
CA GLY A 104 -11.85 -3.73 10.74
C GLY A 104 -12.22 -3.73 12.23
N THR A 105 -11.50 -4.50 13.04
CA THR A 105 -11.68 -4.48 14.49
C THR A 105 -10.68 -3.51 15.12
N PHE A 106 -11.15 -2.65 16.04
CA PHE A 106 -10.26 -1.78 16.82
C PHE A 106 -9.18 -2.63 17.53
N ALA A 107 -7.93 -2.23 17.37
CA ALA A 107 -6.80 -2.94 17.90
C ALA A 107 -6.66 -2.74 19.42
N ARG A 108 -7.55 -3.35 20.19
CA ARG A 108 -7.41 -3.43 21.65
C ARG A 108 -6.10 -4.13 21.98
N GLY A 109 -5.33 -3.64 22.95
CA GLY A 109 -4.04 -4.18 23.33
C GLY A 109 -4.02 -5.70 23.55
N ILE A 110 -2.84 -6.29 23.59
CA ILE A 110 -2.67 -7.75 23.76
C ILE A 110 -3.37 -8.19 25.04
N ARG A 111 -4.44 -8.98 24.91
CA ARG A 111 -5.02 -9.73 26.02
C ARG A 111 -3.96 -10.70 26.53
N GLY A 112 -3.37 -10.44 27.69
CA GLY A 112 -2.40 -11.40 28.24
C GLY A 112 -1.60 -10.93 29.44
N ARG A 113 -1.63 -9.65 29.81
CA ARG A 113 -1.18 -9.23 31.14
C ARG A 113 -2.39 -8.86 31.99
N LYS A 114 -2.82 -9.83 32.82
CA LYS A 114 -3.65 -9.58 33.96
C LYS A 114 -2.85 -8.68 34.89
N GLU A 115 -2.97 -7.44 34.83
CA GLU A 115 -2.65 -6.49 35.87
C GLU A 115 -2.59 -5.11 35.29
N ASN A 116 -3.58 -4.34 35.66
CA ASN A 116 -3.75 -2.94 35.44
C ASN A 116 -4.27 -2.55 34.07
N TRP A 117 -5.43 -1.94 34.08
CA TRP A 117 -5.95 -1.15 32.96
C TRP A 117 -4.92 -0.13 32.42
N LYS A 118 -3.87 0.25 33.17
CA LYS A 118 -2.66 0.94 32.68
C LYS A 118 -1.93 0.20 31.58
N GLY A 119 -1.81 -1.13 31.66
CA GLY A 119 -1.20 -1.94 30.59
C GLY A 119 -2.03 -1.96 29.31
N HIS A 120 -3.34 -1.78 29.41
CA HIS A 120 -4.23 -1.64 28.26
C HIS A 120 -4.06 -0.28 27.57
N TYR A 121 -3.96 0.78 28.34
CA TYR A 121 -3.72 2.14 27.84
C TYR A 121 -2.33 2.26 27.21
N GLU A 122 -1.29 1.68 27.81
CA GLU A 122 0.07 1.67 27.26
C GLU A 122 0.17 0.87 25.96
N SER A 123 -0.55 -0.23 25.79
CA SER A 123 -0.49 -1.02 24.57
C SER A 123 -1.23 -0.34 23.39
N ILE A 124 -2.31 0.36 23.64
CA ILE A 124 -2.99 1.23 22.65
C ILE A 124 -2.08 2.39 22.29
N THR A 125 -1.47 3.02 23.26
CA THR A 125 -0.47 4.07 23.14
C THR A 125 0.72 3.64 22.28
N LEU A 126 1.28 2.44 22.53
CA LEU A 126 2.41 1.93 21.76
C LEU A 126 2.08 1.72 20.28
N ARG A 127 0.90 1.18 19.94
CA ARG A 127 0.50 0.96 18.53
C ARG A 127 0.25 2.27 17.79
N GLY A 128 -0.46 3.22 18.41
CA GLY A 128 -0.65 4.54 17.88
C GLY A 128 0.70 5.23 17.64
N LYS A 129 1.59 5.19 18.64
CA LYS A 129 2.94 5.74 18.57
C LYS A 129 3.80 5.09 17.48
N GLU A 130 3.76 3.75 17.33
CA GLU A 130 4.46 3.03 16.25
C GLU A 130 3.96 3.44 14.86
N SER A 131 2.63 3.48 14.68
CA SER A 131 2.01 3.86 13.42
C SER A 131 2.27 5.33 13.09
N TRP A 132 2.14 6.20 14.07
CA TRP A 132 2.46 7.63 13.98
C TRP A 132 3.93 7.82 13.59
N GLY A 133 4.87 7.18 14.31
CA GLY A 133 6.29 7.27 14.01
C GLY A 133 6.65 6.75 12.62
N GLY A 134 5.97 5.70 12.16
CA GLY A 134 6.11 5.17 10.80
C GLY A 134 5.63 6.15 9.73
N VAL A 135 4.51 6.84 9.97
CA VAL A 135 3.99 7.86 9.06
C VAL A 135 4.87 9.11 9.07
N MET A 136 5.27 9.61 10.24
CA MET A 136 6.13 10.80 10.33
C MET A 136 7.51 10.61 9.65
N LYS A 137 8.08 9.40 9.74
CA LYS A 137 9.30 9.06 8.97
C LYS A 137 9.08 9.01 7.45
N MET A 138 7.84 8.78 7.01
CA MET A 138 7.48 8.75 5.59
C MET A 138 7.28 10.16 5.02
N VAL A 139 6.89 11.14 5.83
CA VAL A 139 6.58 12.51 5.38
C VAL A 139 7.68 13.11 4.49
N PRO A 140 8.95 13.17 4.89
CA PRO A 140 10.01 13.71 4.02
C PRO A 140 10.23 12.88 2.74
N LEU A 141 9.86 11.60 2.74
CA LEU A 141 10.06 10.71 1.61
C LEU A 141 8.97 10.82 0.54
N ILE A 142 7.83 11.44 0.87
CA ILE A 142 6.73 11.66 -0.08
C ILE A 142 6.76 13.06 -0.71
N GLU A 143 7.71 13.89 -0.37
CA GLU A 143 7.90 15.19 -1.00
C GLU A 143 8.06 15.05 -2.51
N GLY A 144 7.35 15.88 -3.29
CA GLY A 144 7.37 15.85 -4.75
C GLY A 144 6.65 14.65 -5.40
N VAL A 145 5.97 13.78 -4.64
CA VAL A 145 5.09 12.75 -5.21
C VAL A 145 3.76 13.37 -5.64
N ALA A 146 3.37 13.15 -6.90
CA ALA A 146 2.03 13.53 -7.36
C ALA A 146 1.02 12.43 -7.01
N PHE A 147 0.07 12.75 -6.11
CA PHE A 147 -0.97 11.81 -5.67
C PHE A 147 -2.26 11.95 -6.45
N HIS A 148 -2.78 10.83 -6.98
CA HIS A 148 -4.04 10.73 -7.68
C HIS A 148 -4.99 9.74 -6.99
N ASN A 149 -6.31 9.95 -7.16
CA ASN A 149 -7.34 9.04 -6.68
C ASN A 149 -8.34 8.80 -7.82
N VAL A 150 -7.96 7.91 -8.72
CA VAL A 150 -8.78 7.51 -9.87
C VAL A 150 -8.62 6.00 -10.09
N SER A 151 -9.45 5.39 -10.95
CA SER A 151 -9.17 4.02 -11.37
C SER A 151 -7.86 3.96 -12.17
N TYR A 152 -7.16 2.82 -12.15
CA TYR A 152 -5.87 2.68 -12.86
C TYR A 152 -6.01 2.91 -14.37
N GLU A 153 -7.18 2.61 -14.94
CA GLU A 153 -7.48 2.85 -16.36
C GLU A 153 -7.54 4.34 -16.71
N GLN A 154 -8.00 5.17 -15.76
CA GLN A 154 -8.16 6.61 -15.92
C GLN A 154 -6.90 7.41 -15.56
N LEU A 155 -5.90 6.74 -14.98
CA LEU A 155 -4.66 7.41 -14.60
C LEU A 155 -3.92 7.91 -15.84
N ARG A 156 -3.68 9.22 -15.90
CA ARG A 156 -2.84 9.82 -16.94
C ARG A 156 -1.38 9.52 -16.66
N ILE A 157 -0.77 8.72 -17.52
CA ILE A 157 0.61 8.28 -17.40
C ILE A 157 1.45 9.04 -18.43
N PRO A 158 2.51 9.78 -18.01
CA PRO A 158 3.42 10.47 -18.93
C PRO A 158 4.11 9.49 -19.90
N PRO A 159 4.43 9.91 -21.13
CA PRO A 159 5.08 9.03 -22.10
C PRO A 159 6.38 8.40 -21.57
N ARG A 160 6.64 7.17 -21.96
CA ARG A 160 7.88 6.42 -21.61
C ARG A 160 8.15 6.32 -20.11
N SER A 161 7.11 6.27 -19.28
CA SER A 161 7.21 6.07 -17.82
C SER A 161 7.66 4.65 -17.46
N LEU A 162 8.17 4.51 -16.24
CA LEU A 162 8.38 3.23 -15.58
C LEU A 162 7.19 2.96 -14.66
N ILE A 163 6.40 1.94 -14.95
CA ILE A 163 5.17 1.60 -14.22
C ILE A 163 5.42 0.38 -13.35
N TYR A 164 5.10 0.47 -12.07
CA TYR A 164 5.07 -0.67 -11.17
C TYR A 164 3.66 -0.89 -10.63
N CYS A 165 3.12 -2.09 -10.83
CA CYS A 165 1.78 -2.48 -10.41
C CYS A 165 1.84 -3.53 -9.29
N ASP A 166 1.10 -3.26 -8.22
CA ASP A 166 0.82 -4.20 -7.13
C ASP A 166 -0.70 -4.31 -6.92
N PRO A 167 -1.42 -4.92 -7.90
CA PRO A 167 -2.88 -5.00 -7.87
C PRO A 167 -3.36 -5.97 -6.78
N PRO A 168 -4.68 -6.01 -6.48
CA PRO A 168 -5.27 -7.11 -5.72
C PRO A 168 -4.95 -8.45 -6.36
N TYR A 169 -4.30 -9.38 -5.62
CA TYR A 169 -3.85 -10.66 -6.17
C TYR A 169 -5.03 -11.59 -6.42
N LYS A 170 -4.94 -12.34 -7.51
CA LYS A 170 -5.96 -13.31 -7.90
C LYS A 170 -6.14 -14.37 -6.82
N GLY A 171 -7.39 -14.57 -6.37
CA GLY A 171 -7.72 -15.57 -5.35
C GLY A 171 -7.44 -15.15 -3.91
N THR A 172 -7.06 -13.90 -3.64
CA THR A 172 -6.91 -13.40 -2.26
C THR A 172 -8.21 -12.82 -1.71
N VAL A 173 -8.47 -13.08 -0.43
CA VAL A 173 -9.64 -12.56 0.29
C VAL A 173 -9.35 -11.11 0.72
N GLY A 174 -10.24 -10.15 0.38
CA GLY A 174 -10.17 -8.80 0.97
C GLY A 174 -10.48 -7.62 0.06
N TYR A 175 -10.38 -7.78 -1.25
CA TYR A 175 -10.71 -6.71 -2.21
C TYR A 175 -11.99 -6.97 -3.02
N GLY A 176 -12.83 -7.92 -2.60
CA GLY A 176 -14.06 -8.30 -3.29
C GLY A 176 -13.78 -8.92 -4.69
N ASN A 177 -14.78 -9.62 -5.23
CA ASN A 177 -14.70 -10.22 -6.58
C ASN A 177 -14.76 -9.20 -7.73
N SER A 178 -14.45 -7.90 -7.47
CA SER A 178 -14.68 -6.81 -8.42
C SER A 178 -13.47 -6.47 -9.30
N PHE A 179 -12.25 -6.93 -8.96
CA PHE A 179 -11.06 -6.63 -9.78
C PHE A 179 -10.98 -7.56 -10.98
N ASN A 180 -11.12 -6.99 -12.18
CA ASN A 180 -11.06 -7.76 -13.42
C ASN A 180 -9.60 -7.94 -13.89
N HIS A 181 -9.03 -9.11 -13.54
CA HIS A 181 -7.65 -9.42 -13.91
C HIS A 181 -7.41 -9.48 -15.42
N ASN A 182 -8.38 -9.91 -16.23
CA ASN A 182 -8.20 -9.95 -17.68
C ASN A 182 -8.11 -8.55 -18.27
N LEU A 183 -8.99 -7.63 -17.88
CA LEU A 183 -8.91 -6.22 -18.29
C LEU A 183 -7.59 -5.57 -17.82
N PHE A 184 -7.12 -5.93 -16.62
CA PHE A 184 -5.83 -5.45 -16.12
C PHE A 184 -4.66 -5.98 -16.95
N TYR A 185 -4.65 -7.24 -17.34
CA TYR A 185 -3.59 -7.79 -18.22
C TYR A 185 -3.58 -7.12 -19.59
N ASP A 186 -4.76 -6.86 -20.17
CA ASP A 186 -4.87 -6.14 -21.45
C ASP A 186 -4.42 -4.68 -21.32
N TRP A 187 -4.74 -4.03 -20.20
CA TRP A 187 -4.22 -2.70 -19.91
C TRP A 187 -2.69 -2.71 -19.80
N CYS A 188 -2.08 -3.70 -19.14
CA CYS A 188 -0.62 -3.83 -19.07
C CYS A 188 0.02 -3.94 -20.46
N ARG A 189 -0.55 -4.78 -21.35
CA ARG A 189 -0.11 -4.92 -22.75
C ARG A 189 -0.21 -3.60 -23.51
N LEU A 190 -1.31 -2.89 -23.32
CA LEU A 190 -1.51 -1.57 -23.92
C LEU A 190 -0.47 -0.56 -23.42
N GLN A 191 -0.16 -0.52 -22.14
CA GLN A 191 0.88 0.36 -21.62
C GLN A 191 2.27 0.01 -22.18
N LYS A 192 2.58 -1.28 -22.30
CA LYS A 192 3.82 -1.74 -22.97
C LYS A 192 3.87 -1.29 -24.43
N ALA A 193 2.79 -1.46 -25.18
CA ALA A 193 2.68 -1.01 -26.58
C ALA A 193 2.83 0.52 -26.76
N LYS A 194 2.45 1.30 -25.72
CA LYS A 194 2.69 2.76 -25.67
C LYS A 194 4.14 3.15 -25.32
N GLY A 195 5.04 2.15 -25.15
CA GLY A 195 6.46 2.38 -24.86
C GLY A 195 6.80 2.63 -23.39
N HIS A 196 5.95 2.20 -22.46
CA HIS A 196 6.27 2.20 -21.04
C HIS A 196 7.06 0.95 -20.66
N ASP A 197 7.96 1.08 -19.67
CA ASP A 197 8.49 -0.07 -18.97
C ASP A 197 7.50 -0.47 -17.88
N ILE A 198 7.15 -1.75 -17.79
CA ILE A 198 6.12 -2.20 -16.85
C ILE A 198 6.58 -3.41 -16.04
N PHE A 199 6.38 -3.34 -14.73
CA PHE A 199 6.61 -4.41 -13.78
C PHE A 199 5.36 -4.67 -12.95
N ILE A 200 5.07 -5.94 -12.67
CA ILE A 200 3.86 -6.34 -11.96
C ILE A 200 4.22 -7.36 -10.88
N SER A 201 3.80 -7.12 -9.65
CA SER A 201 3.80 -8.12 -8.58
C SER A 201 2.53 -8.94 -8.63
N GLU A 202 2.65 -10.27 -8.71
CA GLU A 202 1.51 -11.20 -8.68
C GLU A 202 2.03 -12.63 -8.38
N TYR A 203 1.15 -13.54 -8.04
CA TYR A 203 1.49 -14.96 -7.90
C TYR A 203 1.61 -15.66 -9.25
N GLN A 204 0.71 -15.35 -10.19
CA GLN A 204 0.66 -15.96 -11.52
C GLN A 204 0.19 -14.93 -12.55
N MET A 205 0.84 -14.96 -13.72
CA MET A 205 0.50 -14.11 -14.87
C MET A 205 0.35 -14.94 -16.14
N PRO A 206 -0.31 -14.45 -17.18
CA PRO A 206 -0.31 -15.08 -18.51
C PRO A 206 1.11 -15.34 -19.04
N LYS A 207 1.24 -16.28 -19.99
CA LYS A 207 2.54 -16.78 -20.47
C LYS A 207 3.43 -15.73 -21.17
N ASP A 208 2.84 -14.68 -21.69
CA ASP A 208 3.52 -13.55 -22.32
C ASP A 208 4.21 -12.60 -21.31
N PHE A 209 3.90 -12.72 -20.02
CA PHE A 209 4.58 -12.01 -18.96
C PHE A 209 5.76 -12.82 -18.43
N LYS A 210 6.96 -12.27 -18.52
CA LYS A 210 8.20 -12.90 -18.07
C LYS A 210 8.42 -12.69 -16.58
N CYS A 211 8.57 -13.78 -15.81
CA CYS A 211 8.97 -13.69 -14.41
C CYS A 211 10.48 -13.34 -14.32
N VAL A 212 10.79 -12.24 -13.62
CA VAL A 212 12.17 -11.73 -13.45
C VAL A 212 12.69 -11.84 -12.02
N TRP A 213 11.80 -12.12 -11.06
CA TRP A 213 12.16 -12.38 -9.66
C TRP A 213 11.06 -13.20 -8.98
N SER A 214 11.46 -14.03 -8.03
CA SER A 214 10.52 -14.76 -7.18
C SER A 214 11.10 -15.00 -5.78
N LYS A 215 10.22 -15.00 -4.76
CA LYS A 215 10.58 -15.29 -3.38
C LYS A 215 9.43 -15.96 -2.64
N THR A 216 9.72 -17.05 -1.96
CA THR A 216 8.76 -17.69 -1.07
C THR A 216 8.73 -16.96 0.27
N ILE A 217 7.54 -16.48 0.66
CA ILE A 217 7.30 -15.76 1.90
C ILE A 217 6.27 -16.49 2.77
N GLN A 218 6.36 -16.28 4.08
CA GLN A 218 5.30 -16.72 4.99
C GLN A 218 4.16 -15.71 4.96
N VAL A 219 2.94 -16.18 4.68
CA VAL A 219 1.72 -15.38 4.71
C VAL A 219 0.86 -15.77 5.91
N SER A 220 0.29 -14.76 6.58
CA SER A 220 -0.55 -14.94 7.76
C SER A 220 -2.06 -15.06 7.45
N SER A 221 -2.43 -14.99 6.18
CA SER A 221 -3.82 -14.88 5.71
C SER A 221 -4.20 -15.96 4.69
N THR A 222 -4.02 -17.23 5.05
CA THR A 222 -4.69 -18.32 4.33
C THR A 222 -5.94 -18.73 5.11
N VAL A 223 -6.96 -19.24 4.41
CA VAL A 223 -8.21 -19.79 5.02
C VAL A 223 -7.90 -20.87 6.06
N HIS A 224 -6.71 -21.48 6.02
CA HIS A 224 -6.24 -22.57 6.89
C HIS A 224 -5.05 -22.20 7.81
N GLY A 225 -4.79 -20.91 8.06
CA GLY A 225 -3.70 -20.47 8.97
C GLY A 225 -2.43 -19.99 8.25
N LYS A 226 -1.24 -20.23 8.85
CA LYS A 226 0.04 -19.81 8.29
C LYS A 226 0.40 -20.65 7.08
N GLY A 227 0.48 -20.04 5.90
CA GLY A 227 0.90 -20.67 4.66
C GLY A 227 2.17 -20.05 4.07
N LYS A 228 2.73 -20.72 3.06
CA LYS A 228 3.78 -20.16 2.22
C LYS A 228 3.15 -19.69 0.90
N ALA A 229 3.52 -18.53 0.43
CA ALA A 229 3.18 -18.05 -0.91
C ALA A 229 4.47 -17.64 -1.62
N THR A 230 4.52 -17.82 -2.94
CA THR A 230 5.66 -17.37 -3.74
C THR A 230 5.27 -16.09 -4.45
N GLU A 231 5.73 -14.96 -3.93
CA GLU A 231 5.63 -13.68 -4.63
C GLU A 231 6.55 -13.66 -5.83
N LYS A 232 6.09 -13.08 -6.92
CA LYS A 232 6.85 -12.97 -8.17
C LYS A 232 6.75 -11.55 -8.71
N LEU A 233 7.78 -11.14 -9.44
CA LEU A 233 7.82 -9.91 -10.22
C LEU A 233 7.85 -10.29 -11.70
N PHE A 234 6.94 -9.72 -12.47
CA PHE A 234 6.82 -9.96 -13.90
C PHE A 234 7.08 -8.68 -14.70
N THR A 235 7.45 -8.83 -15.97
CA THR A 235 7.55 -7.74 -16.96
C THR A 235 7.08 -8.24 -18.34
N LEU A 236 6.79 -7.31 -19.25
CA LEU A 236 6.48 -7.56 -20.68
C LEU A 236 7.65 -7.16 -21.56
#